data_21dd361ffe923c09242efe53504f7a44
#
_entry.id   21dd361ffe923c09242efe53504f7a44
#
_cell.length_a   1.000
_cell.length_b   1.000
_cell.length_c   1.000
_cell.angle_alpha   90.00
_cell.angle_beta   90.00
_cell.angle_gamma   90.00
#
_symmetry.space_group_name_H-M   'P 1'
#
loop_
_entity.id
_entity.type
_entity.pdbx_description
1 polymer ?
#
loop_
_entity_poly.entity_id
_entity_poly.type
_entity_poly.pdbx_seq_one_letter_code
_entity_poly.pdbx_strand_id
1 'polypeptide(L)'
;MDDQILSLEHISLSYHTMKGETPALCDLTFSVTPGEFVALVGPSGCGKSTILNLISGLLKPEAGTLLSRGRPITEADLHIGYMLQRDHLFEWRTIYSNVLLGLEISRTLTPERKEKVGEMMETYGLKSFSNARPSELSGGMRQRAALIRTLAMEPDLLLLDEPFSALDYLSLIHI
;
A
#
# COMPACT_ATOMS: atom_id res chain seq x y z
N MET A 1 21.66 16.03 9.20
CA MET A 1 20.70 16.16 8.09
C MET A 1 19.75 15.00 8.25
N ASP A 2 18.48 15.31 8.41
CA ASP A 2 17.48 14.31 8.79
C ASP A 2 17.40 13.21 7.75
N ASP A 3 17.69 12.00 8.16
CA ASP A 3 17.60 10.78 7.34
C ASP A 3 16.12 10.33 7.26
N GLN A 4 15.23 11.29 6.91
CA GLN A 4 13.81 11.05 6.80
C GLN A 4 13.46 10.63 5.37
N ILE A 5 12.88 9.44 5.22
CA ILE A 5 12.38 8.98 3.92
C ILE A 5 11.08 9.72 3.55
N LEU A 6 10.31 10.13 4.58
CA LEU A 6 9.03 10.84 4.45
C LEU A 6 8.88 11.86 5.58
N SER A 7 8.41 13.08 5.25
CA SER A 7 7.97 14.09 6.19
C SER A 7 6.64 14.70 5.76
N LEU A 8 5.71 14.78 6.70
CA LEU A 8 4.46 15.50 6.59
C LEU A 8 4.55 16.70 7.53
N GLU A 9 4.35 17.91 7.01
CA GLU A 9 4.49 19.15 7.76
C GLU A 9 3.20 19.97 7.65
N HIS A 10 2.49 20.13 8.77
CA HIS A 10 1.27 20.92 8.89
C HIS A 10 0.18 20.56 7.86
N ILE A 11 0.01 19.26 7.58
CA ILE A 11 -0.94 18.77 6.59
C ILE A 11 -2.37 18.97 7.05
N SER A 12 -3.17 19.66 6.24
CA SER A 12 -4.60 19.77 6.40
C SER A 12 -5.33 19.42 5.11
N LEU A 13 -6.49 18.76 5.25
CA LEU A 13 -7.34 18.36 4.13
C LEU A 13 -8.79 18.22 4.61
N SER A 14 -9.73 18.78 3.84
CA SER A 14 -11.17 18.61 4.00
C SER A 14 -11.80 17.96 2.78
N TYR A 15 -12.85 17.19 2.99
CA TYR A 15 -13.70 16.70 1.90
C TYR A 15 -14.85 17.64 1.66
N HIS A 16 -14.94 18.19 0.45
CA HIS A 16 -16.02 19.07 0.01
C HIS A 16 -17.12 18.25 -0.65
N THR A 17 -18.32 18.33 -0.12
CA THR A 17 -19.51 17.68 -0.66
C THR A 17 -20.62 18.70 -0.86
N MET A 18 -21.67 18.33 -1.62
CA MET A 18 -22.85 19.21 -1.75
C MET A 18 -23.57 19.49 -0.41
N LYS A 19 -23.27 18.71 0.63
CA LYS A 19 -23.84 18.88 2.00
C LYS A 19 -22.97 19.70 2.93
N GLY A 20 -21.79 20.12 2.48
CA GLY A 20 -20.84 20.90 3.26
C GLY A 20 -19.42 20.35 3.24
N GLU A 21 -18.60 20.94 4.06
CA GLU A 21 -17.19 20.59 4.25
C GLU A 21 -17.05 19.66 5.47
N THR A 22 -16.21 18.64 5.33
CA THR A 22 -15.88 17.71 6.42
C THR A 22 -14.37 17.66 6.55
N PRO A 23 -13.78 18.21 7.62
CA PRO A 23 -12.35 18.13 7.85
C PRO A 23 -11.96 16.67 8.10
N ALA A 24 -10.95 16.20 7.35
CA ALA A 24 -10.41 14.85 7.46
C ALA A 24 -9.06 14.85 8.18
N LEU A 25 -8.23 15.86 7.95
CA LEU A 25 -6.95 16.06 8.60
C LEU A 25 -6.80 17.54 9.00
N CYS A 26 -6.31 17.76 10.22
CA CYS A 26 -6.10 19.11 10.76
C CYS A 26 -4.67 19.18 11.33
N ASP A 27 -3.81 19.96 10.69
CA ASP A 27 -2.45 20.28 11.16
C ASP A 27 -1.60 19.05 11.53
N LEU A 28 -1.64 18.01 10.68
CA LEU A 28 -0.91 16.77 10.91
C LEU A 28 0.57 16.94 10.58
N THR A 29 1.43 16.61 11.54
CA THR A 29 2.89 16.63 11.36
C THR A 29 3.49 15.36 11.93
N PHE A 30 4.23 14.61 11.10
CA PHE A 30 5.08 13.49 11.50
C PHE A 30 6.11 13.16 10.42
N SER A 31 7.10 12.36 10.77
CA SER A 31 8.12 11.89 9.82
C SER A 31 8.37 10.40 9.98
N VAL A 32 8.96 9.79 8.95
CA VAL A 32 9.34 8.38 8.91
C VAL A 32 10.79 8.28 8.45
N THR A 33 11.60 7.49 9.16
CA THR A 33 12.99 7.20 8.80
C THR A 33 13.11 5.90 7.99
N PRO A 34 14.18 5.70 7.19
CA PRO A 34 14.40 4.44 6.48
C PRO A 34 14.44 3.24 7.44
N GLY A 35 13.72 2.17 7.08
CA GLY A 35 13.64 0.96 7.88
C GLY A 35 12.70 1.03 9.09
N GLU A 36 12.04 2.17 9.30
CA GLU A 36 11.08 2.33 10.38
C GLU A 36 9.73 1.68 10.01
N PHE A 37 9.09 1.09 11.03
CA PHE A 37 7.71 0.60 10.95
C PHE A 37 6.79 1.53 11.73
N VAL A 38 5.85 2.18 11.03
CA VAL A 38 4.88 3.12 11.62
C VAL A 38 3.47 2.57 11.53
N ALA A 39 2.77 2.50 12.66
CA ALA A 39 1.37 2.08 12.72
C ALA A 39 0.45 3.29 12.95
N LEU A 40 -0.49 3.52 12.01
CA LEU A 40 -1.55 4.51 12.17
C LEU A 40 -2.74 3.85 12.87
N VAL A 41 -3.01 4.23 14.11
CA VAL A 41 -4.07 3.65 14.94
C VAL A 41 -5.15 4.68 15.21
N GLY A 42 -6.41 4.26 15.12
CA GLY A 42 -7.56 5.12 15.39
C GLY A 42 -8.88 4.50 14.90
N PRO A 43 -10.03 5.05 15.29
CA PRO A 43 -11.33 4.54 14.90
C PRO A 43 -11.56 4.62 13.38
N SER A 44 -12.60 3.92 12.89
CA SER A 44 -13.00 4.05 11.48
C SER A 44 -13.38 5.50 11.18
N GLY A 45 -12.95 6.01 10.02
CA GLY A 45 -13.23 7.38 9.58
C GLY A 45 -12.32 8.46 10.17
N CYS A 46 -11.31 8.15 10.99
CA CYS A 46 -10.40 9.16 11.56
C CYS A 46 -9.29 9.65 10.61
N GLY A 47 -9.35 9.32 9.31
CA GLY A 47 -8.40 9.85 8.32
C GLY A 47 -7.21 8.95 7.96
N LYS A 48 -7.10 7.71 8.49
CA LYS A 48 -5.95 6.81 8.19
C LYS A 48 -5.73 6.59 6.68
N SER A 49 -6.77 6.15 5.96
CA SER A 49 -6.69 5.96 4.50
C SER A 49 -6.47 7.29 3.76
N THR A 50 -6.94 8.41 4.32
CA THR A 50 -6.69 9.74 3.76
C THR A 50 -5.19 10.09 3.82
N ILE A 51 -4.51 9.79 4.93
CA ILE A 51 -3.06 9.96 5.06
C ILE A 51 -2.34 9.10 4.02
N LEU A 52 -2.68 7.81 3.89
CA LEU A 52 -2.07 6.91 2.92
C LEU A 52 -2.30 7.40 1.47
N ASN A 53 -3.50 7.90 1.16
CA ASN A 53 -3.82 8.46 -0.15
C ASN A 53 -3.03 9.76 -0.45
N LEU A 54 -2.76 10.59 0.55
CA LEU A 54 -1.90 11.76 0.39
C LEU A 54 -0.45 11.34 0.11
N ILE A 55 0.09 10.40 0.89
CA ILE A 55 1.47 9.91 0.73
C ILE A 55 1.64 9.26 -0.65
N SER A 56 0.65 8.48 -1.11
CA SER A 56 0.68 7.83 -2.44
C SER A 56 0.46 8.80 -3.62
N GLY A 57 0.14 10.08 -3.35
CA GLY A 57 -0.14 11.08 -4.39
C GLY A 57 -1.53 10.97 -5.02
N LEU A 58 -2.41 10.10 -4.51
CA LEU A 58 -3.81 10.00 -4.97
C LEU A 58 -4.64 11.21 -4.53
N LEU A 59 -4.25 11.87 -3.44
CA LEU A 59 -4.83 13.12 -2.97
C LEU A 59 -3.73 14.18 -2.85
N LYS A 60 -4.14 15.45 -2.89
CA LYS A 60 -3.26 16.59 -2.60
C LYS A 60 -3.73 17.27 -1.32
N PRO A 61 -2.84 17.71 -0.43
CA PRO A 61 -3.23 18.44 0.75
C PRO A 61 -3.74 19.85 0.36
N GLU A 62 -4.63 20.43 1.17
CA GLU A 62 -5.07 21.82 1.03
C GLU A 62 -4.07 22.78 1.66
N ALA A 63 -3.40 22.34 2.73
CA ALA A 63 -2.34 23.08 3.38
C ALA A 63 -1.24 22.11 3.86
N GLY A 64 -0.05 22.66 4.07
CA GLY A 64 1.13 21.91 4.50
C GLY A 64 1.94 21.36 3.35
N THR A 65 2.98 20.59 3.67
CA THR A 65 3.97 20.09 2.71
C THR A 65 4.27 18.62 2.95
N LEU A 66 4.28 17.82 1.89
CA LEU A 66 4.79 16.44 1.89
C LEU A 66 6.17 16.41 1.25
N LEU A 67 7.15 15.94 1.99
CA LEU A 67 8.53 15.85 1.55
C LEU A 67 9.01 14.38 1.60
N SER A 68 9.85 14.01 0.65
CA SER A 68 10.67 12.82 0.70
C SER A 68 12.14 13.21 0.58
N ARG A 69 12.95 12.81 1.56
CA ARG A 69 14.38 13.15 1.61
C ARG A 69 14.62 14.66 1.41
N GLY A 70 13.75 15.51 2.00
CA GLY A 70 13.81 16.97 1.93
C GLY A 70 13.38 17.60 0.61
N ARG A 71 12.80 16.83 -0.33
CA ARG A 71 12.24 17.32 -1.59
C ARG A 71 10.72 17.11 -1.61
N PRO A 72 9.95 17.93 -2.32
CA PRO A 72 8.53 17.67 -2.53
C PRO A 72 8.32 16.24 -3.03
N ILE A 73 7.35 15.51 -2.45
CA ILE A 73 7.12 14.10 -2.77
C ILE A 73 6.81 13.87 -4.26
N THR A 74 6.25 14.88 -4.94
CA THR A 74 5.96 14.86 -6.38
C THR A 74 7.21 14.95 -7.27
N GLU A 75 8.34 15.37 -6.70
CA GLU A 75 9.63 15.54 -7.39
C GLU A 75 10.67 14.53 -6.89
N ALA A 76 10.33 13.75 -5.87
CA ALA A 76 11.21 12.76 -5.29
C ALA A 76 11.20 11.46 -6.11
N ASP A 77 12.37 10.87 -6.29
CA ASP A 77 12.52 9.52 -6.83
C ASP A 77 12.26 8.51 -5.70
N LEU A 78 10.98 8.32 -5.36
CA LEU A 78 10.52 7.44 -4.30
C LEU A 78 9.53 6.43 -4.86
N HIS A 79 9.90 5.16 -4.88
CA HIS A 79 9.01 4.08 -5.28
C HIS A 79 8.07 3.71 -4.12
N ILE A 80 6.80 4.06 -4.26
CA ILE A 80 5.79 3.78 -3.25
C ILE A 80 4.99 2.54 -3.67
N GLY A 81 4.99 1.52 -2.82
CA GLY A 81 4.08 0.39 -2.90
C GLY A 81 2.85 0.65 -2.05
N TYR A 82 1.64 0.63 -2.64
CA TYR A 82 0.41 0.84 -1.89
C TYR A 82 -0.52 -0.36 -2.02
N MET A 83 -0.73 -1.05 -0.90
CA MET A 83 -1.75 -2.08 -0.76
C MET A 83 -3.01 -1.43 -0.19
N LEU A 84 -4.04 -1.33 -1.02
CA LEU A 84 -5.35 -0.79 -0.65
C LEU A 84 -6.12 -1.80 0.24
N GLN A 85 -7.11 -1.32 0.98
CA GLN A 85 -7.97 -2.13 1.86
C GLN A 85 -8.60 -3.33 1.14
N ARG A 86 -9.00 -3.16 -0.13
CA ARG A 86 -9.45 -4.27 -0.99
C ARG A 86 -8.28 -4.78 -1.83
N ASP A 87 -8.29 -6.07 -2.14
CA ASP A 87 -7.23 -6.74 -2.90
C ASP A 87 -7.07 -6.22 -4.34
N HIS A 88 -8.16 -5.74 -4.96
CA HIS A 88 -8.18 -5.23 -6.35
C HIS A 88 -7.46 -6.15 -7.34
N LEU A 89 -7.61 -7.46 -7.18
CA LEU A 89 -7.13 -8.43 -8.15
C LEU A 89 -8.08 -8.44 -9.36
N PHE A 90 -7.52 -8.58 -10.55
CA PHE A 90 -8.31 -8.70 -11.78
C PHE A 90 -8.86 -10.12 -11.92
N GLU A 91 -10.19 -10.26 -11.88
CA GLU A 91 -10.89 -11.55 -11.92
C GLU A 91 -10.64 -12.37 -13.21
N TRP A 92 -10.32 -11.69 -14.31
CA TRP A 92 -10.00 -12.36 -15.59
C TRP A 92 -8.54 -12.79 -15.73
N ARG A 93 -7.69 -12.50 -14.75
CA ARG A 93 -6.28 -12.91 -14.71
C ARG A 93 -6.08 -14.02 -13.70
N THR A 94 -5.09 -14.88 -13.94
CA THR A 94 -4.63 -15.82 -12.91
C THR A 94 -3.96 -15.09 -11.76
N ILE A 95 -3.80 -15.76 -10.61
CA ILE A 95 -3.09 -15.19 -9.45
C ILE A 95 -1.67 -14.82 -9.84
N TYR A 96 -0.95 -15.70 -10.53
CA TYR A 96 0.41 -15.41 -10.99
C TYR A 96 0.48 -14.18 -11.88
N SER A 97 -0.42 -14.06 -12.85
CA SER A 97 -0.44 -12.86 -13.72
C SER A 97 -0.91 -11.59 -13.01
N ASN A 98 -1.74 -11.70 -11.96
CA ASN A 98 -2.06 -10.56 -11.09
C ASN A 98 -0.84 -10.08 -10.31
N VAL A 99 -0.05 -10.99 -9.77
CA VAL A 99 1.16 -10.65 -9.00
C VAL A 99 2.21 -10.00 -9.88
N LEU A 100 2.37 -10.43 -11.12
CA LEU A 100 3.33 -9.86 -12.07
C LEU A 100 2.90 -8.51 -12.67
N LEU A 101 1.65 -8.08 -12.47
CA LEU A 101 1.06 -6.94 -13.16
C LEU A 101 1.87 -5.65 -13.04
N GLY A 102 2.36 -5.31 -11.85
CA GLY A 102 3.17 -4.12 -11.63
C GLY A 102 4.45 -4.14 -12.48
N LEU A 103 5.14 -5.29 -12.51
CA LEU A 103 6.36 -5.49 -13.30
C LEU A 103 6.08 -5.44 -14.82
N GLU A 104 4.91 -5.92 -15.26
CA GLU A 104 4.49 -5.83 -16.67
C GLU A 104 4.25 -4.36 -17.08
N ILE A 105 3.51 -3.61 -16.27
CA ILE A 105 3.18 -2.20 -16.54
C ILE A 105 4.43 -1.32 -16.56
N SER A 106 5.32 -1.50 -15.58
CA SER A 106 6.59 -0.77 -15.48
C SER A 106 7.64 -1.21 -16.51
N ARG A 107 7.36 -2.30 -17.28
CA ARG A 107 8.30 -2.91 -18.23
C ARG A 107 9.62 -3.38 -17.58
N THR A 108 9.55 -3.77 -16.33
CA THR A 108 10.71 -4.24 -15.56
C THR A 108 10.68 -5.75 -15.28
N LEU A 109 9.85 -6.50 -16.02
CA LEU A 109 9.69 -7.92 -15.88
C LEU A 109 10.89 -8.67 -16.48
N THR A 110 11.84 -9.06 -15.63
CA THR A 110 13.01 -9.88 -16.01
C THR A 110 12.87 -11.32 -15.52
N PRO A 111 13.67 -12.29 -16.03
CA PRO A 111 13.69 -13.66 -15.52
C PRO A 111 13.96 -13.73 -14.01
N GLU A 112 14.90 -12.95 -13.50
CA GLU A 112 15.29 -12.89 -12.09
C GLU A 112 14.13 -12.41 -11.21
N ARG A 113 13.39 -11.39 -11.66
CA ARG A 113 12.20 -10.89 -10.95
C ARG A 113 11.06 -11.89 -10.96
N LYS A 114 10.89 -12.67 -12.05
CA LYS A 114 9.91 -13.77 -12.09
C LYS A 114 10.25 -14.87 -11.09
N GLU A 115 11.53 -15.23 -10.99
CA GLU A 115 12.01 -16.21 -10.01
C GLU A 115 11.73 -15.74 -8.58
N LYS A 116 12.09 -14.49 -8.25
CA LYS A 116 11.82 -13.87 -6.94
C LYS A 116 10.32 -13.86 -6.60
N VAL A 117 9.47 -13.53 -7.57
CA VAL A 117 8.02 -13.62 -7.39
C VAL A 117 7.58 -15.07 -7.12
N GLY A 118 8.17 -16.05 -7.81
CA GLY A 118 7.92 -17.47 -7.57
C GLY A 118 8.27 -17.89 -6.14
N GLU A 119 9.41 -17.43 -5.61
CA GLU A 119 9.83 -17.65 -4.23
C GLU A 119 8.88 -16.98 -3.22
N MET A 120 8.46 -15.75 -3.49
CA MET A 120 7.45 -15.08 -2.67
C MET A 120 6.14 -15.87 -2.64
N MET A 121 5.66 -16.34 -3.81
CA MET A 121 4.43 -17.15 -3.88
C MET A 121 4.56 -18.45 -3.09
N GLU A 122 5.73 -19.06 -3.06
CA GLU A 122 6.00 -20.25 -2.25
C GLU A 122 5.98 -19.91 -0.76
N THR A 123 6.70 -18.86 -0.35
CA THR A 123 6.80 -18.37 1.05
C THR A 123 5.41 -18.04 1.62
N TYR A 124 4.57 -17.39 0.81
CA TYR A 124 3.21 -17.00 1.23
C TYR A 124 2.15 -18.09 0.97
N GLY A 125 2.56 -19.32 0.55
CA GLY A 125 1.67 -20.46 0.37
C GLY A 125 0.71 -20.34 -0.80
N LEU A 126 1.08 -19.63 -1.86
CA LEU A 126 0.24 -19.40 -3.04
C LEU A 126 0.74 -20.10 -4.31
N LYS A 127 1.87 -20.80 -4.25
CA LYS A 127 2.49 -21.44 -5.44
C LYS A 127 1.54 -22.42 -6.15
N SER A 128 0.81 -23.26 -5.40
CA SER A 128 -0.16 -24.20 -5.94
C SER A 128 -1.39 -23.55 -6.58
N PHE A 129 -1.63 -22.27 -6.28
CA PHE A 129 -2.74 -21.48 -6.80
C PHE A 129 -2.32 -20.52 -7.92
N SER A 130 -1.12 -20.66 -8.48
CA SER A 130 -0.58 -19.76 -9.51
C SER A 130 -1.51 -19.61 -10.71
N ASN A 131 -2.15 -20.69 -11.13
CA ASN A 131 -3.06 -20.75 -12.27
C ASN A 131 -4.54 -20.50 -11.89
N ALA A 132 -4.87 -20.43 -10.61
CA ALA A 132 -6.22 -20.16 -10.14
C ALA A 132 -6.62 -18.70 -10.41
N ARG A 133 -7.91 -18.41 -10.39
CA ARG A 133 -8.47 -17.06 -10.48
C ARG A 133 -8.79 -16.52 -9.08
N PRO A 134 -8.91 -15.20 -8.89
CA PRO A 134 -9.23 -14.61 -7.60
C PRO A 134 -10.50 -15.17 -6.96
N SER A 135 -11.54 -15.49 -7.76
CA SER A 135 -12.79 -16.08 -7.30
C SER A 135 -12.64 -17.48 -6.67
N GLU A 136 -11.53 -18.16 -6.93
CA GLU A 136 -11.24 -19.51 -6.41
C GLU A 136 -10.47 -19.46 -5.07
N LEU A 137 -10.07 -18.26 -4.61
CA LEU A 137 -9.26 -18.04 -3.41
C LEU A 137 -10.11 -17.53 -2.23
N SER A 138 -9.69 -17.87 -1.01
CA SER A 138 -10.22 -17.22 0.20
C SER A 138 -9.81 -15.73 0.27
N GLY A 139 -10.51 -14.94 1.08
CA GLY A 139 -10.18 -13.52 1.27
C GLY A 139 -8.73 -13.29 1.71
N GLY A 140 -8.25 -14.07 2.68
CA GLY A 140 -6.86 -14.00 3.15
C GLY A 140 -5.83 -14.41 2.08
N MET A 141 -6.16 -15.36 1.21
CA MET A 141 -5.29 -15.72 0.08
C MET A 141 -5.23 -14.60 -0.95
N ARG A 142 -6.35 -13.94 -1.26
CA ARG A 142 -6.38 -12.78 -2.15
C ARG A 142 -5.57 -11.62 -1.58
N GLN A 143 -5.68 -11.34 -0.27
CA GLN A 143 -4.86 -10.31 0.38
C GLN A 143 -3.36 -10.61 0.29
N ARG A 144 -2.95 -11.86 0.52
CA ARG A 144 -1.55 -12.27 0.32
C ARG A 144 -1.09 -12.09 -1.12
N ALA A 145 -1.91 -12.41 -2.11
CA ALA A 145 -1.58 -12.17 -3.51
C ALA A 145 -1.43 -10.66 -3.83
N ALA A 146 -2.30 -9.81 -3.27
CA ALA A 146 -2.18 -8.35 -3.39
C ALA A 146 -0.90 -7.82 -2.72
N LEU A 147 -0.54 -8.36 -1.56
CA LEU A 147 0.71 -8.02 -0.88
C LEU A 147 1.93 -8.39 -1.74
N ILE A 148 1.99 -9.63 -2.26
CA ILE A 148 3.09 -10.05 -3.14
C ILE A 148 3.16 -9.15 -4.38
N ARG A 149 2.04 -8.80 -5.02
CA ARG A 149 1.99 -7.87 -6.15
C ARG A 149 2.65 -6.54 -5.83
N THR A 150 2.41 -6.02 -4.63
CA THR A 150 2.99 -4.75 -4.16
C THR A 150 4.48 -4.90 -3.86
N LEU A 151 4.88 -5.96 -3.15
CA LEU A 151 6.28 -6.23 -2.79
C LEU A 151 7.16 -6.57 -4.00
N ALA A 152 6.59 -7.18 -5.05
CA ALA A 152 7.31 -7.52 -6.28
C ALA A 152 7.92 -6.28 -6.98
N MET A 153 7.38 -5.10 -6.70
CA MET A 153 7.89 -3.83 -7.23
C MET A 153 9.10 -3.31 -6.45
N GLU A 154 9.48 -3.94 -5.34
CA GLU A 154 10.60 -3.53 -4.46
C GLU A 154 10.50 -2.06 -4.05
N PRO A 155 9.40 -1.65 -3.41
CA PRO A 155 9.19 -0.26 -3.06
C PRO A 155 10.13 0.22 -1.95
N ASP A 156 10.54 1.50 -2.01
CA ASP A 156 11.29 2.18 -0.93
C ASP A 156 10.39 2.45 0.29
N LEU A 157 9.10 2.71 0.04
CA LEU A 157 8.08 2.95 1.06
C LEU A 157 6.86 2.06 0.80
N LEU A 158 6.50 1.25 1.78
CA LEU A 158 5.32 0.37 1.70
C LEU A 158 4.17 0.94 2.53
N LEU A 159 3.04 1.20 1.88
CA LEU A 159 1.80 1.64 2.50
C LEU A 159 0.82 0.46 2.54
N LEU A 160 0.28 0.18 3.73
CA LEU A 160 -0.68 -0.91 3.94
C LEU A 160 -1.95 -0.35 4.58
N ASP A 161 -3.07 -0.45 3.88
CA ASP A 161 -4.38 -0.03 4.39
C ASP A 161 -5.17 -1.27 4.83
N GLU A 162 -5.28 -1.46 6.15
CA GLU A 162 -5.96 -2.60 6.79
C GLU A 162 -5.54 -3.99 6.22
N PRO A 163 -4.23 -4.30 6.15
CA PRO A 163 -3.72 -5.48 5.43
C PRO A 163 -4.20 -6.82 6.00
N PHE A 164 -4.79 -6.82 7.18
CA PHE A 164 -5.27 -8.02 7.90
C PHE A 164 -6.79 -8.07 8.04
N SER A 165 -7.53 -7.20 7.36
CA SER A 165 -9.00 -7.10 7.50
C SER A 165 -9.76 -8.36 7.07
N ALA A 166 -9.18 -9.21 6.20
CA ALA A 166 -9.76 -10.49 5.77
C ALA A 166 -9.21 -11.71 6.55
N LEU A 167 -8.33 -11.51 7.53
CA LEU A 167 -7.94 -12.57 8.45
C LEU A 167 -9.01 -12.66 9.54
N ASP A 168 -9.62 -13.83 9.68
CA ASP A 168 -10.55 -14.09 10.79
C ASP A 168 -9.87 -13.74 12.12
N TYR A 169 -10.54 -12.91 12.92
CA TYR A 169 -10.09 -12.49 14.25
C TYR A 169 -9.66 -13.66 15.14
N LEU A 170 -10.23 -14.85 14.90
CA LEU A 170 -9.89 -16.09 15.59
C LEU A 170 -8.52 -16.66 15.19
N SER A 171 -8.00 -16.35 14.01
CA SER A 171 -6.67 -16.80 13.57
C SER A 171 -5.53 -15.99 14.20
N LEU A 172 -5.79 -14.77 14.66
CA LEU A 172 -4.79 -13.92 15.34
C LEU A 172 -4.57 -14.28 16.82
N ILE A 173 -5.44 -15.09 17.42
CA ILE A 173 -5.34 -15.50 18.83
C ILE A 173 -4.42 -16.73 19.01
N HIS A 174 -4.03 -17.38 17.93
CA HIS A 174 -3.23 -18.61 17.98
C HIS A 174 -1.75 -18.43 17.50
N ILE A 175 -1.23 -17.19 17.55
CA ILE A 175 0.22 -16.96 17.31
C ILE A 175 0.90 -16.65 18.66
#